data_7db25fa81cd81e07ba7e0b5ff8a360f3
#
_entry.id   7db25fa81cd81e07ba7e0b5ff8a360f3
#
_cell.length_a   1.000
_cell.length_b   1.000
_cell.length_c   1.000
_cell.angle_alpha   90.00
_cell.angle_beta   90.00
_cell.angle_gamma   90.00
#
_symmetry.space_group_name_H-M   'P 1'
#
loop_
_entity.id
_entity.type
_entity.pdbx_description
1 polymer ?
#
loop_
_entity_poly.entity_id
_entity_poly.type
_entity_poly.pdbx_seq_one_letter_code
_entity_poly.pdbx_strand_id
1 'polypeptide(L)'
;DIVCLQETKSSDTAFPALDFHARGYASVHHGEGRWNGVAILSRVGLDEPVSGFADGEPPDAEARLVTATCGGVRVSSVYVPNGRAVGHEQFRYKLRWLARLRGHLEADAASGPVAVCGDFNVARQDLDLWSPAAFVGDTHVTPEERAAVDELEAYGLRDVFRERYAGIEGLFSWWDYRAGNFPNHRGMRIDLVLMSSDLADRVRWALIDRNARKGAKPSDHA
;
A
#
# COMPACT_ATOMS: atom_id res chain seq x y z
N ASP A 1 -2.23 -11.55 12.17
CA ASP A 1 -3.13 -10.90 13.14
C ASP A 1 -3.72 -9.59 12.60
N ILE A 2 -3.01 -8.88 11.72
CA ILE A 2 -3.49 -7.67 11.05
C ILE A 2 -3.45 -7.93 9.53
N VAL A 3 -4.51 -7.54 8.80
CA VAL A 3 -4.60 -7.64 7.35
C VAL A 3 -5.00 -6.28 6.79
N CYS A 4 -4.21 -5.75 5.86
CA CYS A 4 -4.52 -4.56 5.08
C CYS A 4 -5.01 -4.98 3.70
N LEU A 5 -6.19 -4.51 3.31
CA LEU A 5 -6.80 -4.83 2.01
C LEU A 5 -6.90 -3.57 1.16
N GLN A 6 -6.63 -3.72 -0.12
CA GLN A 6 -6.80 -2.70 -1.14
C GLN A 6 -7.75 -3.19 -2.22
N GLU A 7 -8.32 -2.27 -2.98
CA GLU A 7 -9.26 -2.57 -4.06
C GLU A 7 -10.45 -3.44 -3.63
N THR A 8 -11.01 -3.16 -2.45
CA THR A 8 -12.16 -3.90 -1.94
C THR A 8 -13.38 -3.80 -2.85
N LYS A 9 -13.46 -2.74 -3.66
CA LYS A 9 -14.51 -2.49 -4.66
C LYS A 9 -15.92 -2.69 -4.08
N SER A 10 -16.09 -2.28 -2.84
CA SER A 10 -17.31 -2.40 -2.04
C SER A 10 -17.66 -1.06 -1.43
N SER A 11 -18.94 -0.80 -1.20
CA SER A 11 -19.34 0.30 -0.31
C SER A 11 -19.20 -0.12 1.15
N ASP A 12 -19.13 0.85 2.07
CA ASP A 12 -19.04 0.53 3.50
C ASP A 12 -20.21 -0.33 3.98
N THR A 13 -21.40 -0.10 3.45
CA THR A 13 -22.60 -0.89 3.80
C THR A 13 -22.61 -2.31 3.23
N ALA A 14 -21.87 -2.56 2.13
CA ALA A 14 -21.78 -3.86 1.48
C ALA A 14 -20.54 -4.66 1.92
N PHE A 15 -19.63 -4.04 2.66
CA PHE A 15 -18.44 -4.70 3.16
C PHE A 15 -18.81 -5.81 4.16
N PRO A 16 -18.28 -7.05 4.03
CA PRO A 16 -18.73 -8.20 4.81
C PRO A 16 -18.12 -8.21 6.24
N ALA A 17 -18.30 -7.13 6.99
CA ALA A 17 -17.73 -6.94 8.33
C ALA A 17 -18.15 -8.06 9.29
N LEU A 18 -19.42 -8.53 9.23
CA LEU A 18 -19.91 -9.60 10.08
C LEU A 18 -19.23 -10.95 9.79
N ASP A 19 -18.89 -11.24 8.54
CA ASP A 19 -18.18 -12.45 8.18
C ASP A 19 -16.73 -12.46 8.71
N PHE A 20 -16.08 -11.29 8.75
CA PHE A 20 -14.78 -11.13 9.37
C PHE A 20 -14.86 -11.20 10.89
N HIS A 21 -15.89 -10.59 11.46
CA HIS A 21 -16.13 -10.66 12.92
C HIS A 21 -16.35 -12.11 13.39
N ALA A 22 -17.12 -12.90 12.64
CA ALA A 22 -17.32 -14.32 12.93
C ALA A 22 -16.02 -15.15 12.88
N ARG A 23 -14.97 -14.63 12.24
CA ARG A 23 -13.63 -15.22 12.18
C ARG A 23 -12.65 -14.60 13.18
N GLY A 24 -13.16 -13.78 14.11
CA GLY A 24 -12.37 -13.15 15.17
C GLY A 24 -11.61 -11.89 14.75
N TYR A 25 -11.97 -11.23 13.65
CA TYR A 25 -11.41 -9.95 13.27
C TYR A 25 -12.37 -8.80 13.59
N ALA A 26 -11.89 -7.79 14.29
CA ALA A 26 -12.44 -6.45 14.15
C ALA A 26 -12.05 -5.87 12.80
N SER A 27 -12.87 -5.01 12.21
CA SER A 27 -12.60 -4.42 10.92
C SER A 27 -12.99 -2.96 10.85
N VAL A 28 -12.22 -2.18 10.09
CA VAL A 28 -12.59 -0.86 9.58
C VAL A 28 -12.45 -0.87 8.07
N HIS A 29 -13.39 -0.26 7.39
CA HIS A 29 -13.42 -0.17 5.93
C HIS A 29 -13.71 1.27 5.52
N HIS A 30 -13.09 1.70 4.42
CA HIS A 30 -13.39 2.94 3.73
C HIS A 30 -13.58 2.63 2.25
N GLY A 31 -14.81 2.70 1.78
CA GLY A 31 -15.16 2.31 0.42
C GLY A 31 -16.25 3.15 -0.21
N GLU A 32 -16.20 3.27 -1.53
CA GLU A 32 -17.11 4.10 -2.34
C GLU A 32 -17.93 3.29 -3.35
N GLY A 33 -17.89 1.96 -3.25
CA GLY A 33 -18.62 1.04 -4.12
C GLY A 33 -17.74 0.32 -5.13
N ARG A 34 -18.02 0.41 -6.42
CA ARG A 34 -17.35 -0.39 -7.47
C ARG A 34 -15.87 -0.07 -7.72
N TRP A 35 -15.35 1.01 -7.16
CA TRP A 35 -13.99 1.48 -7.35
C TRP A 35 -13.26 1.61 -6.01
N ASN A 36 -11.94 1.54 -6.06
CA ASN A 36 -11.08 1.77 -4.88
C ASN A 36 -11.49 0.93 -3.66
N GLY A 37 -11.38 1.48 -2.48
CA GLY A 37 -11.72 0.86 -1.21
C GLY A 37 -10.53 0.20 -0.52
N VAL A 38 -10.39 0.49 0.77
CA VAL A 38 -9.33 -0.03 1.64
C VAL A 38 -9.92 -0.52 2.95
N ALA A 39 -9.28 -1.51 3.58
CA ALA A 39 -9.70 -2.01 4.88
C ALA A 39 -8.51 -2.42 5.74
N ILE A 40 -8.74 -2.42 7.06
CA ILE A 40 -7.89 -3.08 8.05
C ILE A 40 -8.75 -4.08 8.80
N LEU A 41 -8.25 -5.31 8.91
CA LEU A 41 -8.82 -6.36 9.75
C LEU A 41 -7.81 -6.66 10.86
N SER A 42 -8.25 -6.76 12.11
CA SER A 42 -7.35 -6.98 13.24
C SER A 42 -7.92 -7.98 14.25
N ARG A 43 -7.07 -8.89 14.74
CA ARG A 43 -7.33 -9.77 15.88
C ARG A 43 -6.69 -9.29 17.20
N VAL A 44 -5.96 -8.18 17.14
CA VAL A 44 -5.19 -7.66 18.27
C VAL A 44 -5.70 -6.31 18.78
N GLY A 45 -6.98 -6.04 18.57
CA GLY A 45 -7.64 -4.77 18.83
C GLY A 45 -7.67 -3.89 17.59
N LEU A 46 -8.65 -2.99 17.54
CA LEU A 46 -8.79 -1.98 16.48
C LEU A 46 -9.45 -0.76 17.11
N ASP A 47 -8.67 0.27 17.34
CA ASP A 47 -9.07 1.48 18.03
C ASP A 47 -8.80 2.71 17.14
N GLU A 48 -9.49 3.80 17.43
CA GLU A 48 -9.32 5.10 16.79
C GLU A 48 -9.28 5.05 15.26
N PRO A 49 -10.28 4.44 14.58
CA PRO A 49 -10.30 4.35 13.14
C PRO A 49 -10.49 5.73 12.51
N VAL A 50 -9.74 6.00 11.44
CA VAL A 50 -9.82 7.22 10.63
C VAL A 50 -9.90 6.83 9.17
N SER A 51 -10.93 7.31 8.46
CA SER A 51 -11.11 7.14 7.02
C SER A 51 -10.63 8.37 6.28
N GLY A 52 -9.74 8.18 5.32
CA GLY A 52 -9.10 9.29 4.58
C GLY A 52 -8.09 10.06 5.42
N PHE A 53 -7.71 11.23 4.94
CA PHE A 53 -6.79 12.13 5.64
C PHE A 53 -7.51 12.95 6.71
N ALA A 54 -6.93 13.05 7.90
CA ALA A 54 -7.41 13.90 8.99
C ALA A 54 -6.51 15.14 9.13
N ASP A 55 -6.22 15.84 8.02
CA ASP A 55 -5.25 16.93 7.94
C ASP A 55 -5.89 18.33 7.91
N GLY A 56 -7.22 18.41 8.08
CA GLY A 56 -7.97 19.67 8.04
C GLY A 56 -8.27 20.19 6.62
N GLU A 57 -7.74 19.55 5.59
CA GLU A 57 -8.07 19.82 4.21
C GLU A 57 -9.40 19.14 3.82
N PRO A 58 -10.03 19.53 2.71
CA PRO A 58 -11.22 18.85 2.23
C PRO A 58 -10.99 17.34 2.08
N PRO A 59 -11.99 16.51 2.43
CA PRO A 59 -11.88 15.06 2.25
C PRO A 59 -11.45 14.68 0.82
N ASP A 60 -10.60 13.69 0.71
CA ASP A 60 -10.27 13.12 -0.60
C ASP A 60 -11.53 12.50 -1.24
N ALA A 61 -11.67 12.67 -2.56
CA ALA A 61 -12.85 12.18 -3.28
C ALA A 61 -12.88 10.65 -3.42
N GLU A 62 -11.72 10.01 -3.23
CA GLU A 62 -11.55 8.56 -3.44
C GLU A 62 -11.18 7.84 -2.14
N ALA A 63 -11.79 6.67 -1.92
CA ALA A 63 -11.58 5.85 -0.72
C ALA A 63 -10.27 5.05 -0.84
N ARG A 64 -9.14 5.66 -0.44
CA ARG A 64 -7.78 5.14 -0.65
C ARG A 64 -6.92 5.02 0.60
N LEU A 65 -7.40 5.51 1.74
CA LEU A 65 -6.67 5.50 3.00
C LEU A 65 -7.61 5.16 4.14
N VAL A 66 -7.23 4.23 4.97
CA VAL A 66 -7.84 4.00 6.29
C VAL A 66 -6.73 3.71 7.30
N THR A 67 -6.84 4.28 8.48
CA THR A 67 -5.86 4.14 9.55
C THR A 67 -6.55 3.70 10.84
N ALA A 68 -5.94 2.82 11.62
CA ALA A 68 -6.43 2.42 12.95
C ALA A 68 -5.26 2.02 13.85
N THR A 69 -5.47 2.09 15.15
CA THR A 69 -4.53 1.55 16.15
C THR A 69 -4.81 0.07 16.37
N CYS A 70 -3.85 -0.79 16.05
CA CYS A 70 -3.96 -2.24 16.17
C CYS A 70 -2.85 -2.79 17.07
N GLY A 71 -3.20 -3.28 18.26
CA GLY A 71 -2.21 -3.80 19.21
C GLY A 71 -1.14 -2.79 19.62
N GLY A 72 -1.49 -1.52 19.72
CA GLY A 72 -0.58 -0.43 20.07
C GLY A 72 0.28 0.09 18.90
N VAL A 73 0.04 -0.35 17.68
CA VAL A 73 0.69 0.14 16.45
C VAL A 73 -0.31 0.93 15.63
N ARG A 74 0.04 2.12 15.18
CA ARG A 74 -0.75 2.91 14.23
C ARG A 74 -0.56 2.35 12.82
N VAL A 75 -1.59 1.72 12.26
CA VAL A 75 -1.54 1.00 10.98
C VAL A 75 -2.37 1.75 9.95
N SER A 76 -1.77 2.03 8.80
CA SER A 76 -2.44 2.62 7.64
C SER A 76 -2.48 1.64 6.48
N SER A 77 -3.67 1.37 5.93
CA SER A 77 -3.86 0.64 4.66
C SER A 77 -4.05 1.66 3.56
N VAL A 78 -3.18 1.61 2.54
CA VAL A 78 -3.13 2.60 1.45
C VAL A 78 -3.33 1.98 0.08
N TYR A 79 -4.04 2.69 -0.78
CA TYR A 79 -4.14 2.43 -2.22
C TYR A 79 -3.83 3.72 -2.98
N VAL A 80 -2.55 3.96 -3.22
CA VAL A 80 -2.07 5.19 -3.88
C VAL A 80 -2.64 5.27 -5.30
N PRO A 81 -3.08 6.45 -5.78
CA PRO A 81 -3.56 6.60 -7.15
C PRO A 81 -2.57 6.07 -8.19
N ASN A 82 -3.06 5.38 -9.21
CA ASN A 82 -2.20 4.80 -10.27
C ASN A 82 -1.41 5.87 -11.05
N GLY A 83 -2.02 7.04 -11.33
CA GLY A 83 -1.38 8.11 -12.09
C GLY A 83 -1.66 8.10 -13.58
N ARG A 84 -2.07 6.97 -14.16
CA ARG A 84 -2.37 6.70 -15.57
C ARG A 84 -1.20 6.91 -16.52
N ALA A 85 -0.71 8.15 -16.66
CA ALA A 85 0.42 8.51 -17.51
C ALA A 85 1.07 9.81 -17.03
N VAL A 86 2.34 9.95 -17.26
CA VAL A 86 3.08 11.18 -16.98
C VAL A 86 2.43 12.37 -17.71
N GLY A 87 2.23 13.49 -17.00
CA GLY A 87 1.52 14.67 -17.52
C GLY A 87 0.00 14.62 -17.45
N HIS A 88 -0.60 13.47 -17.18
CA HIS A 88 -2.04 13.35 -16.97
C HIS A 88 -2.48 14.01 -15.66
N GLU A 89 -3.74 14.42 -15.56
CA GLU A 89 -4.28 14.99 -14.32
C GLU A 89 -4.18 14.03 -13.13
N GLN A 90 -4.41 12.74 -13.37
CA GLN A 90 -4.27 11.68 -12.36
C GLN A 90 -2.83 11.51 -11.86
N PHE A 91 -1.82 11.82 -12.67
CA PHE A 91 -0.43 11.83 -12.22
C PHE A 91 -0.19 12.97 -11.21
N ARG A 92 -0.71 14.17 -11.50
CA ARG A 92 -0.65 15.30 -10.56
C ARG A 92 -1.43 15.02 -9.28
N TYR A 93 -2.58 14.35 -9.40
CA TYR A 93 -3.35 13.91 -8.23
C TYR A 93 -2.53 12.93 -7.38
N LYS A 94 -1.90 11.92 -7.97
CA LYS A 94 -1.03 10.98 -7.28
C LYS A 94 0.07 11.66 -6.46
N LEU A 95 0.78 12.60 -7.06
CA LEU A 95 1.86 13.32 -6.36
C LEU A 95 1.33 14.16 -5.19
N ARG A 96 0.19 14.84 -5.35
CA ARG A 96 -0.46 15.56 -4.24
C ARG A 96 -0.93 14.61 -3.15
N TRP A 97 -1.46 13.45 -3.53
CA TRP A 97 -1.91 12.43 -2.59
C TRP A 97 -0.75 11.87 -1.76
N LEU A 98 0.39 11.59 -2.37
CA LEU A 98 1.61 11.15 -1.68
C LEU A 98 2.13 12.23 -0.72
N ALA A 99 2.07 13.50 -1.11
CA ALA A 99 2.46 14.60 -0.22
C ALA A 99 1.53 14.70 1.00
N ARG A 100 0.22 14.51 0.84
CA ARG A 100 -0.73 14.42 1.97
C ARG A 100 -0.46 13.19 2.85
N LEU A 101 -0.17 12.03 2.23
CA LEU A 101 0.19 10.82 2.97
C LEU A 101 1.42 11.06 3.85
N ARG A 102 2.43 11.75 3.33
CA ARG A 102 3.61 12.15 4.10
C ARG A 102 3.22 12.91 5.37
N GLY A 103 2.44 13.98 5.25
CA GLY A 103 2.00 14.77 6.41
C GLY A 103 1.16 13.96 7.41
N HIS A 104 0.30 13.07 6.93
CA HIS A 104 -0.50 12.16 7.76
C HIS A 104 0.39 11.21 8.58
N LEU A 105 1.34 10.55 7.93
CA LEU A 105 2.24 9.60 8.60
C LEU A 105 3.24 10.30 9.54
N GLU A 106 3.64 11.53 9.25
CA GLU A 106 4.48 12.35 10.15
C GLU A 106 3.76 12.63 11.46
N ALA A 107 2.48 13.00 11.40
CA ALA A 107 1.67 13.24 12.58
C ALA A 107 1.48 11.96 13.41
N ASP A 108 1.23 10.82 12.76
CA ASP A 108 1.10 9.53 13.43
C ASP A 108 2.43 9.08 14.07
N ALA A 109 3.55 9.22 13.37
CA ALA A 109 4.88 8.84 13.85
C ALA A 109 5.35 9.65 15.08
N ALA A 110 4.87 10.89 15.21
CA ALA A 110 5.12 11.70 16.42
C ALA A 110 4.43 11.14 17.67
N SER A 111 3.42 10.27 17.49
CA SER A 111 2.58 9.74 18.58
C SER A 111 2.95 8.31 18.98
N GLY A 112 3.75 7.58 18.20
CA GLY A 112 4.13 6.21 18.51
C GLY A 112 4.56 5.38 17.29
N PRO A 113 4.61 4.04 17.44
CA PRO A 113 5.02 3.15 16.36
C PRO A 113 3.99 3.14 15.21
N VAL A 114 4.50 3.25 13.98
CA VAL A 114 3.71 3.35 12.76
C VAL A 114 4.07 2.24 11.76
N ALA A 115 3.06 1.69 11.11
CA ALA A 115 3.20 0.84 9.94
C ALA A 115 2.25 1.33 8.83
N VAL A 116 2.73 1.50 7.62
CA VAL A 116 1.92 1.75 6.42
C VAL A 116 2.14 0.65 5.40
N CYS A 117 1.04 0.05 4.96
CA CYS A 117 1.04 -1.11 4.09
C CYS A 117 0.07 -0.92 2.93
N GLY A 118 0.43 -1.37 1.75
CA GLY A 118 -0.50 -1.44 0.62
C GLY A 118 0.14 -1.20 -0.73
N ASP A 119 -0.71 -0.95 -1.72
CA ASP A 119 -0.30 -0.63 -3.08
C ASP A 119 0.07 0.84 -3.19
N PHE A 120 1.37 1.09 -3.31
CA PHE A 120 1.91 2.43 -3.50
C PHE A 120 1.91 2.87 -4.97
N ASN A 121 1.67 1.94 -5.89
CA ASN A 121 1.76 2.22 -7.31
C ASN A 121 3.10 2.89 -7.72
N VAL A 122 4.18 2.65 -6.97
CA VAL A 122 5.53 3.16 -7.23
C VAL A 122 6.55 2.04 -7.06
N ALA A 123 7.33 1.78 -8.10
CA ALA A 123 8.53 0.96 -8.03
C ALA A 123 9.71 1.86 -7.65
N ARG A 124 10.15 1.77 -6.40
CA ARG A 124 11.14 2.70 -5.81
C ARG A 124 12.50 2.63 -6.47
N GLN A 125 12.92 1.43 -6.86
CA GLN A 125 14.25 1.17 -7.39
C GLN A 125 14.17 0.37 -8.69
N ASP A 126 15.22 0.38 -9.47
CA ASP A 126 15.30 -0.42 -10.69
C ASP A 126 15.25 -1.92 -10.41
N LEU A 127 15.68 -2.35 -9.22
CA LEU A 127 15.52 -3.73 -8.70
C LEU A 127 14.06 -4.16 -8.55
N ASP A 128 13.15 -3.20 -8.45
CA ASP A 128 11.70 -3.43 -8.32
C ASP A 128 11.01 -3.65 -9.68
N LEU A 129 11.77 -3.65 -10.78
CA LEU A 129 11.27 -3.77 -12.15
C LEU A 129 11.88 -4.98 -12.84
N TRP A 130 11.07 -5.69 -13.66
CA TRP A 130 11.60 -6.76 -14.50
C TRP A 130 12.52 -6.25 -15.62
N SER A 131 12.37 -5.00 -16.03
CA SER A 131 13.23 -4.30 -17.00
C SER A 131 13.05 -2.78 -16.85
N PRO A 132 13.99 -2.05 -16.26
CA PRO A 132 13.91 -0.60 -16.17
C PRO A 132 13.71 0.08 -17.53
N ALA A 133 14.35 -0.44 -18.57
CA ALA A 133 14.23 0.11 -19.93
C ALA A 133 12.81 0.02 -20.52
N ALA A 134 12.00 -0.95 -20.06
CA ALA A 134 10.63 -1.10 -20.53
C ALA A 134 9.66 -0.05 -19.95
N PHE A 135 10.06 0.66 -18.91
CA PHE A 135 9.23 1.63 -18.19
C PHE A 135 9.73 3.07 -18.31
N VAL A 136 10.70 3.34 -19.18
CA VAL A 136 11.20 4.70 -19.38
C VAL A 136 10.09 5.62 -19.87
N GLY A 137 9.79 6.66 -19.09
CA GLY A 137 8.72 7.63 -19.38
C GLY A 137 7.32 7.22 -18.90
N ASP A 138 7.18 6.05 -18.29
CA ASP A 138 5.91 5.61 -17.71
C ASP A 138 5.73 6.13 -16.27
N THR A 139 4.48 6.16 -15.79
CA THR A 139 4.14 6.30 -14.36
C THR A 139 4.68 5.08 -13.59
N HIS A 140 4.72 5.16 -12.28
CA HIS A 140 5.29 4.21 -11.30
C HIS A 140 6.81 4.28 -11.13
N VAL A 141 7.55 4.92 -12.02
CA VAL A 141 9.02 4.90 -12.04
C VAL A 141 9.66 6.27 -12.16
N THR A 142 8.86 7.33 -12.21
CA THR A 142 9.39 8.69 -12.38
C THR A 142 10.23 9.12 -11.17
N PRO A 143 11.21 10.01 -11.37
CA PRO A 143 11.98 10.55 -10.25
C PRO A 143 11.10 11.21 -9.18
N GLU A 144 10.02 11.89 -9.59
CA GLU A 144 9.07 12.56 -8.70
C GLU A 144 8.30 11.57 -7.83
N GLU A 145 7.82 10.46 -8.40
CA GLU A 145 7.13 9.40 -7.66
C GLU A 145 8.06 8.71 -6.67
N ARG A 146 9.28 8.37 -7.11
CA ARG A 146 10.30 7.76 -6.25
C ARG A 146 10.69 8.68 -5.10
N ALA A 147 10.96 9.95 -5.40
CA ALA A 147 11.28 10.95 -4.39
C ALA A 147 10.15 11.10 -3.34
N ALA A 148 8.89 11.09 -3.79
CA ALA A 148 7.75 11.19 -2.87
C ALA A 148 7.65 10.01 -1.90
N VAL A 149 8.05 8.80 -2.32
CA VAL A 149 8.10 7.62 -1.43
C VAL A 149 9.36 7.66 -0.56
N ASP A 150 10.51 8.10 -1.10
CA ASP A 150 11.76 8.27 -0.32
C ASP A 150 11.59 9.30 0.79
N GLU A 151 10.77 10.33 0.58
CA GLU A 151 10.43 11.31 1.62
C GLU A 151 9.70 10.69 2.83
N LEU A 152 9.01 9.56 2.67
CA LEU A 152 8.40 8.85 3.80
C LEU A 152 9.46 8.21 4.71
N GLU A 153 10.61 7.81 4.16
CA GLU A 153 11.72 7.30 4.96
C GLU A 153 12.46 8.41 5.74
N ALA A 154 12.36 9.67 5.32
CA ALA A 154 12.97 10.80 6.02
C ALA A 154 12.46 10.97 7.47
N TYR A 155 11.30 10.40 7.80
CA TYR A 155 10.76 10.33 9.16
C TYR A 155 11.16 9.08 9.93
N GLY A 156 12.07 8.26 9.40
CA GLY A 156 12.48 7.02 10.01
C GLY A 156 11.56 5.84 9.70
N LEU A 157 10.71 5.94 8.67
CA LEU A 157 10.04 4.78 8.12
C LEU A 157 11.01 3.98 7.25
N ARG A 158 10.97 2.66 7.33
CA ARG A 158 11.89 1.75 6.64
C ARG A 158 11.11 0.74 5.82
N ASP A 159 11.53 0.49 4.59
CA ASP A 159 11.01 -0.56 3.72
C ASP A 159 11.52 -1.93 4.21
N VAL A 160 10.74 -2.58 5.08
CA VAL A 160 11.15 -3.80 5.77
C VAL A 160 11.36 -4.98 4.83
N PHE A 161 10.70 -5.00 3.68
CA PHE A 161 10.94 -6.02 2.67
C PHE A 161 12.27 -5.78 1.96
N ARG A 162 12.52 -4.56 1.47
CA ARG A 162 13.75 -4.23 0.74
C ARG A 162 15.00 -4.33 1.62
N GLU A 163 14.92 -3.96 2.89
CA GLU A 163 16.03 -4.15 3.81
C GLU A 163 16.43 -5.62 3.97
N ARG A 164 15.45 -6.51 4.05
CA ARG A 164 15.72 -7.94 4.19
C ARG A 164 16.27 -8.57 2.90
N TYR A 165 15.89 -8.04 1.77
CA TYR A 165 16.31 -8.52 0.44
C TYR A 165 17.10 -7.46 -0.31
N ALA A 166 18.03 -6.79 0.38
CA ALA A 166 18.88 -5.77 -0.21
C ALA A 166 19.63 -6.31 -1.43
N GLY A 167 19.55 -5.60 -2.56
CA GLY A 167 20.24 -5.96 -3.79
C GLY A 167 19.66 -7.16 -4.55
N ILE A 168 18.58 -7.80 -4.06
CA ILE A 168 17.97 -8.94 -4.76
C ILE A 168 16.94 -8.44 -5.77
N GLU A 169 17.16 -8.77 -7.04
CA GLU A 169 16.26 -8.50 -8.15
C GLU A 169 15.14 -9.54 -8.28
N GLY A 170 14.09 -9.20 -9.04
CA GLY A 170 13.05 -10.16 -9.44
C GLY A 170 12.05 -10.51 -8.33
N LEU A 171 12.00 -9.75 -7.26
CA LEU A 171 11.02 -9.92 -6.18
C LEU A 171 9.85 -8.96 -6.42
N PHE A 172 8.86 -9.40 -7.19
CA PHE A 172 7.73 -8.59 -7.63
C PHE A 172 6.47 -8.93 -6.84
N SER A 173 5.62 -7.93 -6.64
CA SER A 173 4.31 -8.07 -5.99
C SER A 173 3.14 -7.93 -6.96
N TRP A 174 3.36 -7.41 -8.16
CA TRP A 174 2.35 -7.18 -9.19
C TRP A 174 2.81 -7.67 -10.58
N TRP A 175 1.86 -8.20 -11.38
CA TRP A 175 2.06 -8.61 -12.77
C TRP A 175 0.79 -8.34 -13.57
N ASP A 176 0.90 -7.55 -14.65
CA ASP A 176 -0.22 -7.35 -15.59
C ASP A 176 -0.77 -8.71 -16.08
N TYR A 177 -2.09 -8.81 -16.14
CA TYR A 177 -2.77 -10.01 -16.66
C TYR A 177 -2.43 -10.30 -18.14
N ARG A 178 -2.09 -9.26 -18.91
CA ARG A 178 -1.83 -9.32 -20.34
C ARG A 178 -0.45 -9.91 -20.65
N ALA A 179 -0.26 -10.30 -21.92
CA ALA A 179 1.02 -10.70 -22.50
C ALA A 179 1.76 -11.82 -21.76
N GLY A 180 1.06 -12.60 -20.93
CA GLY A 180 1.69 -13.68 -20.17
C GLY A 180 2.74 -13.16 -19.16
N ASN A 181 2.57 -11.97 -18.61
CA ASN A 181 3.57 -11.34 -17.76
C ASN A 181 3.87 -12.16 -16.50
N PHE A 182 2.86 -12.74 -15.87
CA PHE A 182 3.07 -13.57 -14.68
C PHE A 182 3.93 -14.84 -14.94
N PRO A 183 3.61 -15.72 -15.92
CA PRO A 183 4.47 -16.87 -16.22
C PRO A 183 5.87 -16.47 -16.70
N ASN A 184 6.01 -15.36 -17.42
CA ASN A 184 7.30 -14.84 -17.89
C ASN A 184 8.05 -14.02 -16.84
N HIS A 185 7.52 -13.93 -15.63
CA HIS A 185 8.12 -13.20 -14.51
C HIS A 185 8.40 -11.70 -14.81
N ARG A 186 7.52 -11.06 -15.58
CA ARG A 186 7.60 -9.65 -15.94
C ARG A 186 6.68 -8.83 -15.03
N GLY A 187 7.19 -8.46 -13.86
CA GLY A 187 6.42 -7.78 -12.82
C GLY A 187 7.09 -6.52 -12.28
N MET A 188 6.45 -5.93 -11.30
CA MET A 188 6.95 -4.82 -10.50
C MET A 188 6.71 -5.11 -9.01
N ARG A 189 7.53 -4.55 -8.14
CA ARG A 189 7.21 -4.45 -6.72
C ARG A 189 6.68 -3.04 -6.43
N ILE A 190 5.40 -2.94 -6.26
CA ILE A 190 4.68 -1.69 -5.99
C ILE A 190 3.86 -1.74 -4.69
N ASP A 191 3.75 -2.92 -4.08
CA ASP A 191 3.19 -3.09 -2.75
C ASP A 191 4.32 -2.99 -1.73
N LEU A 192 4.19 -2.06 -0.79
CA LEU A 192 5.22 -1.77 0.19
C LEU A 192 4.70 -1.97 1.62
N VAL A 193 5.62 -2.29 2.51
CA VAL A 193 5.41 -2.29 3.96
C VAL A 193 6.50 -1.41 4.57
N LEU A 194 6.12 -0.20 4.95
CA LEU A 194 7.01 0.75 5.60
C LEU A 194 6.69 0.79 7.10
N MET A 195 7.70 0.73 7.95
CA MET A 195 7.54 0.71 9.40
C MET A 195 8.49 1.68 10.08
N SER A 196 8.09 2.24 11.22
CA SER A 196 8.99 2.98 12.10
C SER A 196 10.16 2.10 12.54
N SER A 197 11.31 2.72 12.83
CA SER A 197 12.58 2.01 13.09
C SER A 197 12.47 0.98 14.20
N ASP A 198 11.76 1.29 15.28
CA ASP A 198 11.52 0.39 16.42
C ASP A 198 10.72 -0.87 16.04
N LEU A 199 9.78 -0.76 15.10
CA LEU A 199 9.05 -1.90 14.54
C LEU A 199 9.90 -2.66 13.53
N ALA A 200 10.60 -1.94 12.63
CA ALA A 200 11.44 -2.54 11.60
C ALA A 200 12.53 -3.44 12.20
N ASP A 201 13.15 -3.03 13.31
CA ASP A 201 14.14 -3.83 14.02
C ASP A 201 13.58 -5.15 14.61
N ARG A 202 12.27 -5.24 14.77
CA ARG A 202 11.59 -6.44 15.28
C ARG A 202 11.12 -7.38 14.17
N VAL A 203 11.22 -6.98 12.91
CA VAL A 203 10.81 -7.81 11.77
C VAL A 203 11.75 -9.01 11.62
N ARG A 204 11.21 -10.21 11.73
CA ARG A 204 11.96 -11.45 11.60
C ARG A 204 11.96 -12.02 10.20
N TRP A 205 10.90 -11.77 9.44
CA TRP A 205 10.76 -12.22 8.06
C TRP A 205 9.82 -11.29 7.29
N ALA A 206 9.97 -11.27 5.98
CA ALA A 206 9.06 -10.63 5.04
C ALA A 206 8.95 -11.55 3.80
N LEU A 207 7.78 -11.60 3.18
CA LEU A 207 7.51 -12.51 2.07
C LEU A 207 6.52 -11.87 1.09
N ILE A 208 6.77 -12.07 -0.20
CA ILE A 208 5.77 -11.91 -1.26
C ILE A 208 5.29 -13.31 -1.64
N ASP A 209 4.02 -13.63 -1.36
CA ASP A 209 3.47 -14.95 -1.69
C ASP A 209 3.05 -15.03 -3.15
N ARG A 210 4.02 -15.23 -4.04
CA ARG A 210 3.78 -15.41 -5.47
C ARG A 210 2.78 -16.55 -5.77
N ASN A 211 2.58 -17.52 -4.86
CA ASN A 211 1.62 -18.59 -5.06
C ASN A 211 0.17 -18.12 -4.96
N ALA A 212 -0.11 -17.01 -4.29
CA ALA A 212 -1.43 -16.39 -4.28
C ALA A 212 -1.94 -16.06 -5.70
N ARG A 213 -1.03 -15.88 -6.66
CA ARG A 213 -1.33 -15.69 -8.09
C ARG A 213 -1.69 -16.97 -8.85
N LYS A 214 -1.61 -18.15 -8.21
CA LYS A 214 -1.88 -19.45 -8.82
C LYS A 214 -3.23 -19.98 -8.40
N GLY A 215 -4.30 -19.46 -8.86
CA GLY A 215 -5.63 -19.90 -8.49
C GLY A 215 -6.66 -19.62 -9.59
N ALA A 216 -7.91 -19.88 -9.29
CA ALA A 216 -9.00 -19.49 -10.15
C ALA A 216 -9.26 -17.98 -9.97
N LYS A 217 -9.11 -17.20 -11.02
CA LYS A 217 -9.30 -15.73 -11.01
C LYS A 217 -8.49 -15.03 -9.91
N PRO A 218 -7.17 -15.19 -9.87
CA PRO A 218 -6.36 -14.55 -8.84
C PRO A 218 -6.32 -13.03 -9.05
N SER A 219 -5.94 -12.29 -8.01
CA SER A 219 -5.53 -10.89 -8.15
C SER A 219 -4.33 -10.76 -9.08
N ASP A 220 -4.07 -9.59 -9.65
CA ASP A 220 -2.80 -9.26 -10.33
C ASP A 220 -1.69 -8.91 -9.32
N HIS A 221 -2.02 -8.79 -8.04
CA HIS A 221 -1.08 -8.69 -6.92
C HIS A 221 -0.88 -10.03 -6.19
N ALA A 222 0.23 -10.16 -5.44
CA ALA A 222 0.61 -11.31 -4.62
C ALA A 222 0.80 -10.92 -3.15
#